data_d62db4933a53a7f7cc6e4572f26dc042
#
_entry.id   d62db4933a53a7f7cc6e4572f26dc042
#
_cell.length_a   1.000
_cell.length_b   1.000
_cell.length_c   1.000
_cell.angle_alpha   90.00
_cell.angle_beta   90.00
_cell.angle_gamma   90.00
#
_symmetry.space_group_name_H-M   'P 1'
#
loop_
_entity.id
_entity.type
_entity.pdbx_description
1 polymer ?
#
loop_
_entity_poly.entity_id
_entity_poly.type
_entity_poly.pdbx_seq_one_letter_code
_entity_poly.pdbx_strand_id
1 'polypeptide(L)'
;MGKFSDKYDLNKAKLLKQLIEKSYKKGNFTLSSGKKSSHYLNCKPVSLNGEGLNLISDLFLELKDSRSKAVAGLTLGADPLVSGLIVKAASQGLGLNGLIIRKEIKQYGTKAVSYTHLTLPTIVR
;
A
#
# COMPACT_ATOMS: atom_id res chain seq x y z
N MET A 1 -18.60 10.19 -10.02
CA MET A 1 -17.51 10.17 -9.04
C MET A 1 -17.60 11.41 -8.17
N GLY A 2 -17.63 11.23 -6.88
CA GLY A 2 -17.63 12.32 -5.94
C GLY A 2 -16.28 13.05 -5.90
N LYS A 3 -16.32 14.32 -5.55
CA LYS A 3 -15.11 15.12 -5.33
C LYS A 3 -14.46 14.67 -4.01
N PHE A 4 -13.14 14.50 -4.02
CA PHE A 4 -12.39 14.21 -2.79
C PHE A 4 -12.33 15.45 -1.90
N SER A 5 -12.05 15.23 -0.61
CA SER A 5 -11.94 16.31 0.36
C SER A 5 -10.73 17.21 0.06
N ASP A 6 -10.79 18.47 0.56
CA ASP A 6 -9.63 19.37 0.49
C ASP A 6 -8.43 18.79 1.23
N LYS A 7 -8.68 18.06 2.33
CA LYS A 7 -7.63 17.35 3.05
C LYS A 7 -6.97 16.27 2.18
N TYR A 8 -7.75 15.57 1.36
CA TYR A 8 -7.22 14.59 0.41
C TYR A 8 -6.25 15.25 -0.57
N ASP A 9 -6.65 16.36 -1.17
CA ASP A 9 -5.81 17.07 -2.13
C ASP A 9 -4.52 17.58 -1.48
N LEU A 10 -4.61 18.11 -0.27
CA LEU A 10 -3.44 18.56 0.48
C LEU A 10 -2.51 17.40 0.82
N ASN A 11 -3.04 16.29 1.30
CA ASN A 11 -2.26 15.10 1.63
C ASN A 11 -1.61 14.49 0.40
N LYS A 12 -2.30 14.49 -0.72
CA LYS A 12 -1.77 14.04 -2.00
C LYS A 12 -0.57 14.88 -2.44
N ALA A 13 -0.66 16.20 -2.29
CA ALA A 13 0.45 17.09 -2.62
C ALA A 13 1.66 16.87 -1.71
N LYS A 14 1.43 16.68 -0.40
CA LYS A 14 2.48 16.37 0.57
C LYS A 14 3.16 15.04 0.27
N LEU A 15 2.38 14.02 -0.06
CA LEU A 15 2.91 12.71 -0.40
C LEU A 15 3.74 12.77 -1.69
N LEU A 16 3.25 13.46 -2.71
CA LEU A 16 3.99 13.63 -3.96
C LEU A 16 5.36 14.27 -3.71
N LYS A 17 5.42 15.29 -2.87
CA LYS A 17 6.67 15.94 -2.50
C LYS A 17 7.64 14.96 -1.86
N GLN A 18 7.16 14.15 -0.91
CA GLN A 18 8.00 13.15 -0.25
C GLN A 18 8.50 12.07 -1.23
N LEU A 19 7.63 11.63 -2.14
CA LEU A 19 8.01 10.64 -3.14
C LEU A 19 9.10 11.17 -4.09
N ILE A 20 8.98 12.42 -4.51
CA ILE A 20 9.99 13.06 -5.36
C ILE A 20 11.32 13.17 -4.62
N GLU A 21 11.30 13.61 -3.37
CA GLU A 21 12.53 13.86 -2.60
C GLU A 21 13.22 12.58 -2.13
N LYS A 22 12.46 11.55 -1.75
CA LYS A 22 13.00 10.37 -1.06
C LYS A 22 13.01 9.10 -1.89
N SER A 23 12.14 8.98 -2.87
CA SER A 23 11.88 7.73 -3.56
C SER A 23 12.21 7.76 -5.04
N TYR A 24 12.02 8.89 -5.69
CA TYR A 24 12.20 9.03 -7.13
C TYR A 24 13.66 9.33 -7.48
N LYS A 25 14.16 8.63 -8.49
CA LYS A 25 15.49 8.89 -9.05
C LYS A 25 15.43 8.89 -10.57
N LYS A 26 16.13 9.84 -11.17
CA LYS A 26 16.33 9.92 -12.60
C LYS A 26 17.76 9.47 -12.92
N GLY A 27 17.92 8.69 -13.98
CA GLY A 27 19.21 8.15 -14.37
C GLY A 27 19.09 6.99 -15.33
N ASN A 28 20.09 6.12 -15.34
CA ASN A 28 20.09 4.90 -16.15
C ASN A 28 19.93 3.70 -15.23
N PHE A 29 18.81 3.02 -15.32
CA PHE A 29 18.46 1.89 -14.47
C PHE A 29 18.09 0.67 -15.30
N THR A 30 18.47 -0.49 -14.80
CA THR A 30 17.99 -1.77 -15.33
C THR A 30 16.97 -2.34 -14.35
N LEU A 31 15.75 -2.52 -14.81
CA LEU A 31 14.67 -3.05 -13.99
C LEU A 31 14.81 -4.57 -13.84
N SER A 32 14.11 -5.15 -12.87
CA SER A 32 14.09 -6.61 -12.64
C SER A 32 13.62 -7.40 -13.87
N SER A 33 12.82 -6.78 -14.73
CA SER A 33 12.39 -7.37 -16.01
C SER A 33 13.48 -7.40 -17.08
N GLY A 34 14.65 -6.79 -16.81
CA GLY A 34 15.73 -6.60 -17.78
C GLY A 34 15.55 -5.37 -18.66
N LYS A 35 14.42 -4.69 -18.59
CA LYS A 35 14.19 -3.46 -19.35
C LYS A 35 14.95 -2.30 -18.74
N LYS A 36 15.41 -1.39 -19.60
CA LYS A 36 16.07 -0.16 -19.18
C LYS A 36 15.05 0.95 -18.97
N SER A 37 15.29 1.76 -17.95
CA SER A 37 14.44 2.91 -17.63
C SER A 37 15.28 4.10 -17.26
N SER A 38 14.84 5.30 -17.63
CA SER A 38 15.43 6.56 -17.17
C SER A 38 14.90 6.99 -15.81
N HIS A 39 13.94 6.25 -15.25
CA HIS A 39 13.31 6.55 -13.98
C HIS A 39 13.34 5.33 -13.07
N TYR A 40 13.50 5.58 -11.78
CA TYR A 40 13.43 4.54 -10.76
C TYR A 40 12.66 5.07 -9.56
N LEU A 41 11.70 4.28 -9.08
CA LEU A 41 10.90 4.64 -7.92
C LEU A 41 11.00 3.53 -6.88
N ASN A 42 11.56 3.86 -5.73
CA ASN A 42 11.59 2.99 -4.56
C ASN A 42 10.74 3.61 -3.47
N CYS A 43 9.58 3.06 -3.21
CA CYS A 43 8.63 3.63 -2.26
C CYS A 43 9.00 3.40 -0.79
N LYS A 44 9.94 2.50 -0.49
CA LYS A 44 10.29 2.15 0.89
C LYS A 44 10.70 3.32 1.77
N PRO A 45 11.51 4.28 1.30
CA PRO A 45 11.85 5.44 2.14
C PRO A 45 10.64 6.26 2.61
N VAL A 46 9.54 6.17 1.89
CA VAL A 46 8.29 6.85 2.24
C VAL A 46 7.34 5.90 2.99
N SER A 47 7.15 4.68 2.50
CA SER A 47 6.23 3.73 3.13
C SER A 47 6.70 3.23 4.50
N LEU A 48 8.00 3.28 4.76
CA LEU A 48 8.59 2.90 6.05
C LEU A 48 8.94 4.12 6.92
N ASN A 49 8.49 5.29 6.52
CA ASN A 49 8.60 6.51 7.30
C ASN A 49 7.23 6.84 7.90
N GLY A 50 7.20 7.24 9.18
CA GLY A 50 5.93 7.45 9.89
C GLY A 50 5.04 8.50 9.24
N GLU A 51 5.61 9.64 8.86
CA GLU A 51 4.85 10.70 8.17
C GLU A 51 4.36 10.23 6.80
N GLY A 52 5.24 9.58 6.03
CA GLY A 52 4.90 9.05 4.71
C GLY A 52 3.79 8.01 4.79
N LEU A 53 3.92 7.05 5.69
CA LEU A 53 2.90 6.01 5.87
C LEU A 53 1.58 6.58 6.37
N ASN A 54 1.63 7.57 7.24
CA ASN A 54 0.43 8.26 7.72
C ASN A 54 -0.32 8.93 6.56
N LEU A 55 0.39 9.63 5.69
CA LEU A 55 -0.20 10.25 4.50
C LEU A 55 -0.81 9.22 3.55
N ILE A 56 -0.09 8.14 3.28
CA ILE A 56 -0.57 7.04 2.44
C ILE A 56 -1.85 6.44 3.01
N SER A 57 -1.85 6.19 4.31
CA SER A 57 -3.00 5.59 5.00
C SER A 57 -4.23 6.49 4.96
N ASP A 58 -4.07 7.79 5.16
CA ASP A 58 -5.16 8.76 5.02
C ASP A 58 -5.76 8.74 3.62
N LEU A 59 -4.90 8.73 2.61
CA LEU A 59 -5.35 8.72 1.21
C LEU A 59 -6.10 7.43 0.87
N PHE A 60 -5.58 6.29 1.30
CA PHE A 60 -6.22 5.01 1.04
C PHE A 60 -7.57 4.87 1.75
N LEU A 61 -7.69 5.40 2.97
CA LEU A 61 -8.97 5.39 3.67
C LEU A 61 -10.04 6.17 2.90
N GLU A 62 -9.68 7.28 2.30
CA GLU A 62 -10.63 8.07 1.52
C GLU A 62 -10.96 7.41 0.18
N LEU A 63 -10.01 6.66 -0.40
CA LEU A 63 -10.20 5.95 -1.66
C LEU A 63 -10.97 4.64 -1.51
N LYS A 64 -10.96 4.03 -0.32
CA LYS A 64 -11.58 2.72 -0.15
C LYS A 64 -13.09 2.77 -0.32
N ASP A 65 -13.65 1.68 -0.82
CA ASP A 65 -15.10 1.48 -0.83
C ASP A 65 -15.60 1.38 0.61
N SER A 66 -16.70 2.07 0.94
CA SER A 66 -17.29 2.06 2.28
C SER A 66 -17.72 0.67 2.76
N ARG A 67 -17.96 -0.25 1.82
CA ARG A 67 -18.35 -1.63 2.12
C ARG A 67 -17.18 -2.56 2.37
N SER A 68 -15.95 -2.10 2.09
CA SER A 68 -14.76 -2.92 2.28
C SER A 68 -14.53 -3.23 3.75
N LYS A 69 -14.33 -4.50 4.07
CA LYS A 69 -14.07 -4.98 5.43
C LYS A 69 -12.62 -5.41 5.62
N ALA A 70 -11.86 -5.49 4.54
CA ALA A 70 -10.48 -5.91 4.57
C ALA A 70 -9.66 -5.20 3.51
N VAL A 71 -8.38 -5.09 3.77
CA VAL A 71 -7.37 -4.61 2.83
C VAL A 71 -6.33 -5.71 2.64
N ALA A 72 -5.93 -5.92 1.42
CA ALA A 72 -4.98 -6.97 1.07
C ALA A 72 -3.80 -6.40 0.30
N GLY A 73 -2.65 -6.99 0.47
CA GLY A 73 -1.46 -6.60 -0.27
C GLY A 73 -0.49 -7.74 -0.45
N LEU A 74 0.26 -7.67 -1.53
CA LEU A 74 1.26 -8.67 -1.87
C LEU A 74 2.53 -8.43 -1.05
N THR A 75 2.96 -9.47 -0.33
CA THR A 75 4.19 -9.41 0.46
C THR A 75 5.40 -9.24 -0.47
N LEU A 76 6.45 -8.52 -0.13
CA LEU A 76 6.71 -7.81 1.14
C LEU A 76 6.32 -6.33 1.07
N GLY A 77 6.35 -5.76 -0.12
CA GLY A 77 6.26 -4.33 -0.32
C GLY A 77 4.97 -3.70 0.18
N ALA A 78 3.87 -4.43 0.09
CA ALA A 78 2.58 -3.94 0.53
C ALA A 78 2.31 -4.14 2.03
N ASP A 79 3.12 -4.92 2.73
CA ASP A 79 2.88 -5.22 4.14
C ASP A 79 2.80 -3.96 5.02
N PRO A 80 3.73 -3.00 4.92
CA PRO A 80 3.61 -1.75 5.68
C PRO A 80 2.37 -0.95 5.35
N LEU A 81 1.97 -0.94 4.09
CA LEU A 81 0.77 -0.21 3.64
C LEU A 81 -0.49 -0.80 4.25
N VAL A 82 -0.60 -2.12 4.24
CA VAL A 82 -1.72 -2.85 4.86
C VAL A 82 -1.76 -2.55 6.36
N SER A 83 -0.64 -2.70 7.04
CA SER A 83 -0.55 -2.47 8.49
C SER A 83 -0.87 -1.02 8.86
N GLY A 84 -0.32 -0.06 8.14
CA GLY A 84 -0.59 1.35 8.36
C GLY A 84 -2.07 1.68 8.19
N LEU A 85 -2.69 1.11 7.16
CA LEU A 85 -4.09 1.37 6.84
C LEU A 85 -5.03 0.82 7.92
N ILE A 86 -4.80 -0.41 8.39
CA ILE A 86 -5.68 -1.00 9.43
C ILE A 86 -5.55 -0.27 10.77
N VAL A 87 -4.35 0.16 11.13
CA VAL A 87 -4.14 0.94 12.35
C VAL A 87 -4.82 2.31 12.25
N LYS A 88 -4.68 2.96 11.11
CA LYS A 88 -5.32 4.26 10.86
C LYS A 88 -6.85 4.13 10.90
N ALA A 89 -7.39 3.09 10.28
CA ALA A 89 -8.82 2.81 10.32
C ALA A 89 -9.32 2.63 11.75
N ALA A 90 -8.60 1.84 12.56
CA ALA A 90 -8.96 1.62 13.96
C ALA A 90 -8.98 2.93 14.76
N SER A 91 -8.03 3.83 14.51
CA SER A 91 -7.99 5.14 15.18
C SER A 91 -9.21 6.00 14.86
N GLN A 92 -9.89 5.72 13.77
CA GLN A 92 -11.10 6.43 13.36
C GLN A 92 -12.39 5.62 13.65
N GLY A 93 -12.26 4.55 14.42
CA GLY A 93 -13.42 3.70 14.77
C GLY A 93 -13.89 2.81 13.64
N LEU A 94 -13.09 2.63 12.60
CA LEU A 94 -13.43 1.77 11.47
C LEU A 94 -12.81 0.38 11.66
N GLY A 95 -13.61 -0.67 11.48
CA GLY A 95 -13.14 -2.03 11.51
C GLY A 95 -12.63 -2.47 10.15
N LEU A 96 -11.33 -2.66 10.04
CA LEU A 96 -10.70 -3.09 8.79
C LEU A 96 -9.65 -4.14 9.10
N ASN A 97 -9.77 -5.30 8.48
CA ASN A 97 -8.81 -6.39 8.65
C ASN A 97 -7.75 -6.37 7.55
N GLY A 98 -6.55 -6.83 7.86
CA GLY A 98 -5.47 -6.94 6.90
C GLY A 98 -5.29 -8.37 6.42
N LEU A 99 -5.01 -8.52 5.14
CA LEU A 99 -4.68 -9.79 4.51
C LEU A 99 -3.30 -9.69 3.86
N ILE A 100 -2.47 -10.67 4.14
CA ILE A 100 -1.14 -10.75 3.51
C ILE A 100 -1.19 -11.82 2.42
N ILE A 101 -0.97 -11.41 1.20
CA ILE A 101 -1.00 -12.31 0.05
C ILE A 101 0.43 -12.70 -0.31
N ARG A 102 0.67 -13.99 -0.37
CA ARG A 102 1.98 -14.55 -0.70
C ARG A 102 2.01 -14.94 -2.17
N LYS A 103 3.17 -14.76 -2.79
CA LYS A 103 3.37 -15.20 -4.18
C LYS A 103 3.37 -16.71 -4.31
N GLU A 104 3.87 -17.38 -3.27
CA GLU A 104 4.02 -18.84 -3.26
C GLU A 104 3.34 -19.44 -2.05
N ILE A 105 2.88 -20.67 -2.22
CA ILE A 105 2.26 -21.42 -1.14
C ILE A 105 3.31 -21.67 -0.04
N LYS A 106 2.93 -21.43 1.20
CA LYS A 106 3.77 -21.66 2.34
C LYS A 106 4.04 -23.16 2.50
N GLN A 107 5.31 -23.53 2.60
CA GLN A 107 5.73 -24.94 2.73
C GLN A 107 5.58 -25.45 4.16
N TYR A 108 5.56 -24.58 5.15
CA TYR A 108 5.54 -24.89 6.57
C TYR A 108 4.39 -24.19 7.27
N GLY A 109 4.03 -24.72 8.43
CA GLY A 109 2.95 -24.14 9.22
C GLY A 109 1.58 -24.39 8.61
N THR A 110 0.74 -23.39 8.59
CA THR A 110 -0.64 -23.50 8.14
C THR A 110 -0.81 -23.65 6.63
N LYS A 111 0.25 -23.43 5.86
CA LYS A 111 0.24 -23.44 4.38
C LYS A 111 -0.82 -22.53 3.76
N ALA A 112 -1.28 -21.54 4.51
CA ALA A 112 -2.21 -20.55 3.99
C ALA A 112 -1.51 -19.60 3.02
N VAL A 113 -2.15 -19.28 1.91
CA VAL A 113 -1.65 -18.31 0.94
C VAL A 113 -1.76 -16.90 1.51
N SER A 114 -2.70 -16.71 2.41
CA SER A 114 -2.88 -15.50 3.20
C SER A 114 -3.24 -15.90 4.62
N TYR A 115 -3.21 -14.95 5.55
CA TYR A 115 -3.69 -15.20 6.92
C TYR A 115 -5.19 -15.46 6.99
N THR A 116 -5.88 -15.13 5.95
CA THR A 116 -7.30 -15.42 5.82
C THR A 116 -7.49 -16.02 4.43
N HIS A 117 -8.23 -17.11 4.35
CA HIS A 117 -8.52 -17.72 3.06
C HIS A 117 -9.30 -16.75 2.19
N LEU A 118 -8.64 -16.28 1.15
CA LEU A 118 -9.31 -15.55 0.10
C LEU A 118 -9.78 -16.56 -0.93
N THR A 119 -11.08 -16.69 -1.06
CA THR A 119 -11.62 -17.35 -2.22
C THR A 119 -11.56 -16.39 -3.38
N LEU A 120 -10.92 -16.82 -4.45
CA LEU A 120 -10.87 -16.05 -5.68
C LEU A 120 -12.26 -15.77 -6.20
N PRO A 121 -12.47 -14.68 -6.94
CA PRO A 121 -11.46 -13.98 -7.71
C PRO A 121 -10.97 -12.66 -7.12
N THR A 122 -10.85 -12.53 -5.84
CA THR A 122 -10.50 -11.24 -5.25
C THR A 122 -9.00 -11.08 -5.17
N ILE A 123 -8.40 -10.39 -6.12
CA ILE A 123 -7.02 -9.98 -6.06
C ILE A 123 -6.99 -8.45 -6.05
N VAL A 124 -6.51 -7.88 -4.96
CA VAL A 124 -6.22 -6.46 -4.89
C VAL A 124 -4.72 -6.30 -4.92
N ARG A 125 -4.21 -5.66 -5.96
CA ARG A 125 -2.80 -5.36 -6.11
C ARG A 125 -2.48 -3.99 -5.55
#